data_c42744631a77de88cae4ca3d8cb519c1
#
_entry.id   c42744631a77de88cae4ca3d8cb519c1
#
_cell.length_a   1.000
_cell.length_b   1.000
_cell.length_c   1.000
_cell.angle_alpha   90.00
_cell.angle_beta   90.00
_cell.angle_gamma   90.00
#
_symmetry.space_group_name_H-M   'P 1'
#
loop_
_entity.id
_entity.type
_entity.pdbx_description
1 polymer ?
#
loop_
_entity_poly.entity_id
_entity_poly.type
_entity_poly.pdbx_seq_one_letter_code
_entity_poly.pdbx_strand_id
1 'polypeptide(L)'
;MSNTVLLGEIASLKTGPFGTQLSASEYVKEGIPVINVRNIGYGEIITSDLEYVGKETAKRLYEHLLHKGDIVFGRKGSVDRHAFIDTRYDGWMQGSDCIRVRINEGINPHFISHNLKLESVKKQINSSAVGSTMASLNTDILSRIQIVLPSLEIQNRIEELLSVIEEKIDLNTRLCAKLEAMAKTLYDYW
;
A
#
# COMPACT_ATOMS: atom_id res chain seq x y z
N MET A 1 -9.01 26.61 -5.18
CA MET A 1 -9.18 25.93 -6.48
C MET A 1 -8.41 24.64 -6.43
N SER A 2 -8.97 23.52 -6.85
CA SER A 2 -8.25 22.23 -6.93
C SER A 2 -7.56 22.14 -8.29
N ASN A 3 -6.26 21.84 -8.28
CA ASN A 3 -5.50 21.60 -9.51
C ASN A 3 -5.43 20.09 -9.78
N THR A 4 -5.44 19.70 -11.04
CA THR A 4 -5.12 18.34 -11.45
C THR A 4 -3.62 18.28 -11.72
N VAL A 5 -2.93 17.34 -11.09
CA VAL A 5 -1.49 17.13 -11.20
C VAL A 5 -1.20 15.67 -11.56
N LEU A 6 -0.04 15.38 -12.10
CA LEU A 6 0.40 14.00 -12.31
C LEU A 6 1.03 13.43 -11.03
N LEU A 7 0.79 12.16 -10.75
CA LEU A 7 1.36 11.51 -9.56
C LEU A 7 2.89 11.62 -9.53
N GLY A 8 3.56 11.54 -10.68
CA GLY A 8 5.02 11.69 -10.77
C GLY A 8 5.55 13.09 -10.48
N GLU A 9 4.69 14.13 -10.51
CA GLU A 9 5.07 15.51 -10.14
C GLU A 9 5.09 15.70 -8.62
N ILE A 10 4.32 14.88 -7.90
CA ILE A 10 4.10 14.99 -6.46
C ILE A 10 4.68 13.83 -5.66
N ALA A 11 5.33 12.85 -6.31
CA ALA A 11 5.86 11.67 -5.65
C ALA A 11 7.10 11.13 -6.34
N SER A 12 7.96 10.46 -5.59
CA SER A 12 9.02 9.60 -6.11
C SER A 12 8.52 8.15 -6.18
N LEU A 13 8.72 7.51 -7.33
CA LEU A 13 8.30 6.14 -7.57
C LEU A 13 9.54 5.23 -7.68
N LYS A 14 9.50 4.08 -7.00
CA LYS A 14 10.60 3.11 -7.02
C LYS A 14 10.08 1.68 -7.09
N THR A 15 10.56 0.92 -8.08
CA THR A 15 10.32 -0.53 -8.13
C THR A 15 11.07 -1.25 -7.03
N GLY A 16 10.53 -2.37 -6.55
CA GLY A 16 11.19 -3.22 -5.56
C GLY A 16 12.48 -3.87 -6.09
N PRO A 17 13.27 -4.46 -5.20
CA PRO A 17 14.50 -5.14 -5.55
C PRO A 17 14.16 -6.37 -6.40
N PHE A 18 14.80 -6.54 -7.56
CA PHE A 18 14.53 -7.66 -8.46
C PHE A 18 15.81 -8.29 -9.02
N GLY A 19 15.66 -9.50 -9.55
CA GLY A 19 16.78 -10.24 -10.12
C GLY A 19 17.83 -10.58 -9.06
N THR A 20 19.05 -10.18 -9.30
CA THR A 20 20.20 -10.44 -8.41
C THR A 20 20.23 -9.58 -7.15
N GLN A 21 19.36 -8.59 -7.02
CA GLN A 21 19.32 -7.73 -5.82
C GLN A 21 18.72 -8.45 -4.60
N LEU A 22 17.71 -9.28 -4.81
CA LEU A 22 17.08 -10.08 -3.76
C LEU A 22 16.78 -11.47 -4.32
N SER A 23 17.58 -12.45 -3.93
CA SER A 23 17.41 -13.85 -4.32
C SER A 23 16.48 -14.60 -3.38
N ALA A 24 15.88 -15.69 -3.87
CA ALA A 24 15.01 -16.54 -3.05
C ALA A 24 15.72 -17.14 -1.83
N SER A 25 17.04 -17.32 -1.89
CA SER A 25 17.85 -17.84 -0.80
C SER A 25 18.08 -16.86 0.36
N GLU A 26 17.77 -15.58 0.17
CA GLU A 26 17.92 -14.54 1.21
C GLU A 26 16.70 -14.39 2.11
N TYR A 27 15.60 -15.09 1.75
CA TYR A 27 14.44 -15.14 2.63
C TYR A 27 14.71 -16.05 3.82
N VAL A 28 14.29 -15.60 5.00
CA VAL A 28 14.49 -16.27 6.28
C VAL A 28 13.17 -16.51 6.99
N LYS A 29 13.14 -17.36 8.02
CA LYS A 29 11.91 -17.66 8.78
C LYS A 29 11.45 -16.49 9.65
N GLU A 30 12.38 -15.68 10.14
CA GLU A 30 12.10 -14.54 11.01
C GLU A 30 13.06 -13.39 10.67
N GLY A 31 12.56 -12.14 10.71
CA GLY A 31 13.37 -10.98 10.37
C GLY A 31 12.53 -9.76 10.06
N ILE A 32 12.95 -8.99 9.07
CA ILE A 32 12.21 -7.82 8.58
C ILE A 32 11.17 -8.30 7.57
N PRO A 33 9.86 -8.01 7.80
CA PRO A 33 8.81 -8.45 6.90
C PRO A 33 8.92 -7.81 5.51
N VAL A 34 8.57 -8.58 4.49
CA VAL A 34 8.55 -8.16 3.10
C VAL A 34 7.12 -8.08 2.60
N ILE A 35 6.72 -6.92 2.08
CA ILE A 35 5.42 -6.73 1.46
C ILE A 35 5.49 -7.15 0.00
N ASN A 36 4.89 -8.29 -0.31
CA ASN A 36 4.70 -8.79 -1.66
C ASN A 36 3.30 -8.46 -2.19
N VAL A 37 3.05 -8.70 -3.48
CA VAL A 37 1.75 -8.42 -4.13
C VAL A 37 0.57 -9.05 -3.38
N ARG A 38 0.73 -10.26 -2.83
CA ARG A 38 -0.30 -10.96 -2.05
C ARG A 38 -0.66 -10.26 -0.73
N ASN A 39 0.25 -9.44 -0.23
CA ASN A 39 0.07 -8.68 1.01
C ASN A 39 -0.58 -7.31 0.79
N ILE A 40 -0.89 -6.93 -0.45
CA ILE A 40 -1.47 -5.64 -0.81
C ILE A 40 -2.98 -5.79 -0.99
N GLY A 41 -3.75 -5.13 -0.12
CA GLY A 41 -5.21 -5.03 -0.19
C GLY A 41 -5.69 -3.77 -0.91
N TYR A 42 -6.85 -3.27 -0.52
CA TYR A 42 -7.43 -2.01 -1.03
C TYR A 42 -7.27 -0.87 -0.02
N GLY A 43 -6.03 -0.52 0.28
CA GLY A 43 -5.63 0.49 1.26
C GLY A 43 -4.97 -0.09 2.51
N GLU A 44 -5.16 -1.40 2.77
CA GLU A 44 -4.60 -2.11 3.92
C GLU A 44 -3.51 -3.10 3.52
N ILE A 45 -2.74 -3.55 4.53
CA ILE A 45 -1.76 -4.62 4.40
C ILE A 45 -2.34 -5.92 4.97
N ILE A 46 -2.31 -6.97 4.15
CA ILE A 46 -2.69 -8.33 4.52
C ILE A 46 -1.45 -8.99 5.14
N THR A 47 -1.50 -9.28 6.43
CA THR A 47 -0.36 -9.82 7.19
C THR A 47 -0.27 -11.34 7.22
N SER A 48 -1.17 -12.05 6.54
CA SER A 48 -1.05 -13.48 6.31
C SER A 48 0.07 -13.78 5.31
N ASP A 49 0.77 -14.88 5.52
CA ASP A 49 1.82 -15.39 4.63
C ASP A 49 2.93 -14.36 4.32
N LEU A 50 3.40 -13.67 5.37
CA LEU A 50 4.54 -12.77 5.26
C LEU A 50 5.83 -13.56 5.04
N GLU A 51 6.65 -13.05 4.16
CA GLU A 51 8.06 -13.46 4.02
C GLU A 51 8.94 -12.47 4.75
N TYR A 52 10.14 -12.89 5.10
CA TYR A 52 11.07 -12.09 5.90
C TYR A 52 12.47 -12.12 5.28
N VAL A 53 13.22 -11.04 5.50
CA VAL A 53 14.65 -10.97 5.15
C VAL A 53 15.49 -10.67 6.38
N GLY A 54 16.76 -11.12 6.34
CA GLY A 54 17.70 -10.86 7.42
C GLY A 54 18.09 -9.38 7.52
N LYS A 55 18.59 -8.96 8.69
CA LYS A 55 19.02 -7.58 8.94
C LYS A 55 20.11 -7.11 7.97
N GLU A 56 21.03 -7.98 7.60
CA GLU A 56 22.12 -7.65 6.66
C GLU A 56 21.58 -7.40 5.25
N THR A 57 20.62 -8.23 4.78
CA THR A 57 19.94 -8.02 3.50
C THR A 57 19.16 -6.69 3.50
N ALA A 58 18.43 -6.41 4.58
CA ALA A 58 17.70 -5.15 4.71
C ALA A 58 18.64 -3.93 4.74
N LYS A 59 19.79 -4.03 5.42
CA LYS A 59 20.80 -2.98 5.44
C LYS A 59 21.41 -2.75 4.05
N ARG A 60 21.67 -3.81 3.30
CA ARG A 60 22.17 -3.72 1.91
C ARG A 60 21.12 -3.10 0.98
N LEU A 61 19.84 -3.41 1.20
CA LEU A 61 18.71 -2.95 0.41
C LEU A 61 17.93 -1.82 1.10
N TYR A 62 18.60 -1.00 1.91
CA TYR A 62 17.98 0.06 2.72
C TYR A 62 17.09 1.01 1.91
N GLU A 63 17.41 1.24 0.64
CA GLU A 63 16.62 2.08 -0.26
C GLU A 63 15.22 1.50 -0.59
N HIS A 64 15.00 0.22 -0.32
CA HIS A 64 13.74 -0.48 -0.48
C HIS A 64 12.97 -0.63 0.84
N LEU A 65 13.50 -0.07 1.95
CA LEU A 65 12.73 0.04 3.18
C LEU A 65 11.62 1.05 3.00
N LEU A 66 10.47 0.66 3.51
CA LEU A 66 9.26 1.46 3.51
C LEU A 66 9.25 2.36 4.74
N HIS A 67 8.75 3.55 4.58
CA HIS A 67 8.57 4.50 5.67
C HIS A 67 7.10 4.89 5.80
N LYS A 68 6.72 5.29 7.01
CA LYS A 68 5.40 5.87 7.25
C LYS A 68 5.08 6.93 6.19
N GLY A 69 3.90 6.80 5.58
CA GLY A 69 3.44 7.68 4.50
C GLY A 69 3.75 7.16 3.09
N ASP A 70 4.54 6.09 2.94
CA ASP A 70 4.69 5.44 1.65
C ASP A 70 3.39 4.74 1.23
N ILE A 71 3.19 4.65 -0.07
CA ILE A 71 2.10 3.87 -0.68
C ILE A 71 2.75 2.79 -1.54
N VAL A 72 2.27 1.55 -1.45
CA VAL A 72 2.84 0.41 -2.19
C VAL A 72 1.80 -0.18 -3.10
N PHE A 73 2.12 -0.28 -4.39
CA PHE A 73 1.32 -0.93 -5.43
C PHE A 73 1.87 -2.30 -5.79
N GLY A 74 0.98 -3.22 -6.17
CA GLY A 74 1.37 -4.44 -6.88
C GLY A 74 1.61 -4.16 -8.36
N ARG A 75 2.70 -4.72 -8.92
CA ARG A 75 3.03 -4.55 -10.34
C ARG A 75 2.22 -5.43 -11.27
N LYS A 76 1.64 -6.52 -10.79
CA LYS A 76 0.98 -7.55 -11.59
C LYS A 76 -0.36 -7.97 -10.99
N GLY A 77 -1.28 -8.39 -11.83
CA GLY A 77 -2.60 -8.86 -11.41
C GLY A 77 -3.58 -7.71 -11.17
N SER A 78 -4.14 -7.59 -9.96
CA SER A 78 -5.03 -6.48 -9.60
C SER A 78 -4.21 -5.22 -9.33
N VAL A 79 -3.89 -4.53 -10.41
CA VAL A 79 -2.95 -3.39 -10.45
C VAL A 79 -3.50 -2.12 -9.80
N ASP A 80 -4.80 -2.04 -9.56
CA ASP A 80 -5.48 -0.96 -8.86
C ASP A 80 -5.44 -1.09 -7.32
N ARG A 81 -4.88 -2.20 -6.81
CA ARG A 81 -4.67 -2.37 -5.37
C ARG A 81 -3.40 -1.65 -4.91
N HIS A 82 -3.52 -1.01 -3.77
CA HIS A 82 -2.39 -0.42 -3.06
C HIS A 82 -2.57 -0.55 -1.55
N ALA A 83 -1.49 -0.43 -0.81
CA ALA A 83 -1.49 -0.38 0.65
C ALA A 83 -0.81 0.90 1.13
N PHE A 84 -1.33 1.50 2.20
CA PHE A 84 -0.74 2.64 2.88
C PHE A 84 0.15 2.15 4.03
N ILE A 85 1.34 2.71 4.14
CA ILE A 85 2.30 2.39 5.19
C ILE A 85 2.10 3.32 6.37
N ASP A 86 1.49 2.82 7.42
CA ASP A 86 1.37 3.53 8.69
C ASP A 86 2.55 3.20 9.64
N THR A 87 2.49 3.65 10.88
CA THR A 87 3.54 3.43 11.89
C THR A 87 3.78 1.96 12.22
N ARG A 88 2.82 1.06 11.99
CA ARG A 88 2.94 -0.40 12.27
C ARG A 88 3.87 -1.09 11.29
N TYR A 89 3.97 -0.55 10.07
CA TYR A 89 4.69 -1.15 8.95
C TYR A 89 5.96 -0.35 8.58
N ASP A 90 6.29 0.67 9.37
CA ASP A 90 7.53 1.44 9.18
C ASP A 90 8.76 0.53 9.33
N GLY A 91 9.69 0.64 8.39
CA GLY A 91 10.88 -0.21 8.34
C GLY A 91 10.67 -1.60 7.69
N TRP A 92 9.47 -1.95 7.22
CA TRP A 92 9.25 -3.16 6.42
C TRP A 92 9.88 -3.01 5.04
N MET A 93 10.13 -4.11 4.36
CA MET A 93 10.77 -4.09 3.04
C MET A 93 9.73 -4.18 1.92
N GLN A 94 9.96 -3.45 0.87
CA GLN A 94 9.24 -3.56 -0.40
C GLN A 94 9.68 -4.83 -1.14
N GLY A 95 8.73 -5.67 -1.55
CA GLY A 95 8.98 -6.86 -2.37
C GLY A 95 9.27 -6.53 -3.85
N SER A 96 9.80 -7.51 -4.57
CA SER A 96 10.29 -7.34 -5.95
C SER A 96 9.21 -6.95 -6.96
N ASP A 97 8.00 -7.49 -6.83
CA ASP A 97 6.88 -7.17 -7.72
C ASP A 97 5.99 -6.03 -7.20
N CYS A 98 6.57 -5.12 -6.42
CA CYS A 98 5.90 -3.95 -5.88
C CYS A 98 6.49 -2.64 -6.42
N ILE A 99 5.71 -1.56 -6.39
CA ILE A 99 6.15 -0.21 -6.66
C ILE A 99 5.83 0.65 -5.45
N ARG A 100 6.85 1.26 -4.84
CA ARG A 100 6.68 2.26 -3.79
C ARG A 100 6.44 3.63 -4.42
N VAL A 101 5.47 4.33 -3.87
CA VAL A 101 5.18 5.75 -4.15
C VAL A 101 5.40 6.50 -2.85
N ARG A 102 6.39 7.39 -2.82
CA ARG A 102 6.72 8.27 -1.68
C ARG A 102 6.32 9.68 -2.03
N ILE A 103 5.36 10.22 -1.31
CA ILE A 103 4.79 11.54 -1.55
C ILE A 103 5.78 12.62 -1.09
N ASN A 104 5.89 13.69 -1.88
CA ASN A 104 6.76 14.83 -1.59
C ASN A 104 6.25 15.63 -0.38
N GLU A 105 7.16 16.36 0.27
CA GLU A 105 6.81 17.25 1.38
C GLU A 105 5.74 18.29 0.98
N GLY A 106 4.91 18.67 1.94
CA GLY A 106 3.84 19.64 1.72
C GLY A 106 2.54 19.06 1.16
N ILE A 107 2.46 17.73 1.00
CA ILE A 107 1.26 17.01 0.55
C ILE A 107 0.94 15.93 1.57
N ASN A 108 -0.34 15.72 1.87
CA ASN A 108 -0.77 14.69 2.80
C ASN A 108 -0.77 13.30 2.12
N PRO A 109 0.10 12.35 2.51
CA PRO A 109 0.19 11.06 1.84
C PRO A 109 -1.06 10.20 2.04
N HIS A 110 -1.74 10.31 3.20
CA HIS A 110 -2.94 9.54 3.47
C HIS A 110 -4.11 10.03 2.61
N PHE A 111 -4.22 11.37 2.41
CA PHE A 111 -5.16 11.94 1.44
C PHE A 111 -4.92 11.37 0.02
N ILE A 112 -3.66 11.25 -0.42
CA ILE A 112 -3.34 10.64 -1.72
C ILE A 112 -3.77 9.17 -1.76
N SER A 113 -3.52 8.40 -0.69
CA SER A 113 -3.99 7.01 -0.60
C SER A 113 -5.52 6.92 -0.75
N HIS A 114 -6.27 7.81 -0.11
CA HIS A 114 -7.74 7.86 -0.30
C HIS A 114 -8.13 8.24 -1.72
N ASN A 115 -7.44 9.19 -2.34
CA ASN A 115 -7.68 9.61 -3.72
C ASN A 115 -7.49 8.44 -4.71
N LEU A 116 -6.46 7.60 -4.48
CA LEU A 116 -6.18 6.41 -5.28
C LEU A 116 -7.26 5.32 -5.16
N LYS A 117 -8.10 5.35 -4.12
CA LYS A 117 -9.27 4.44 -3.97
C LYS A 117 -10.48 4.88 -4.83
N LEU A 118 -10.50 6.10 -5.37
CA LEU A 118 -11.61 6.61 -6.19
C LEU A 118 -11.75 5.81 -7.49
N GLU A 119 -12.98 5.49 -7.86
CA GLU A 119 -13.28 4.74 -9.09
C GLU A 119 -12.74 5.40 -10.36
N SER A 120 -12.72 6.73 -10.42
CA SER A 120 -12.14 7.48 -11.53
C SER A 120 -10.64 7.24 -11.68
N VAL A 121 -9.90 7.16 -10.55
CA VAL A 121 -8.46 6.91 -10.54
C VAL A 121 -8.17 5.43 -10.81
N LYS A 122 -8.92 4.50 -10.21
CA LYS A 122 -8.81 3.07 -10.51
C LYS A 122 -9.03 2.77 -11.99
N LYS A 123 -10.02 3.42 -12.62
CA LYS A 123 -10.25 3.30 -14.07
C LYS A 123 -9.06 3.80 -14.88
N GLN A 124 -8.42 4.90 -14.50
CA GLN A 124 -7.20 5.38 -15.16
C GLN A 124 -6.08 4.34 -15.04
N ILE A 125 -5.84 3.79 -13.83
CA ILE A 125 -4.81 2.77 -13.59
C ILE A 125 -5.07 1.53 -14.45
N ASN A 126 -6.28 0.98 -14.40
CA ASN A 126 -6.65 -0.22 -15.13
C ASN A 126 -6.60 -0.04 -16.65
N SER A 127 -7.01 1.12 -17.17
CA SER A 127 -6.96 1.40 -18.62
C SER A 127 -5.54 1.66 -19.13
N SER A 128 -4.63 2.09 -18.26
CA SER A 128 -3.23 2.38 -18.60
C SER A 128 -2.32 1.16 -18.41
N ALA A 129 -2.77 0.13 -17.69
CA ALA A 129 -1.99 -1.08 -17.46
C ALA A 129 -1.76 -1.86 -18.76
N VAL A 130 -0.57 -2.43 -18.92
CA VAL A 130 -0.16 -3.15 -20.12
C VAL A 130 -0.29 -4.66 -19.89
N GLY A 131 -0.82 -5.36 -20.89
CA GLY A 131 -0.89 -6.83 -20.90
C GLY A 131 -2.31 -7.36 -21.08
N SER A 132 -2.51 -8.21 -22.09
CA SER A 132 -3.83 -8.81 -22.42
C SER A 132 -4.21 -9.93 -21.47
N THR A 133 -3.22 -10.68 -20.96
CA THR A 133 -3.46 -11.85 -20.07
C THR A 133 -3.25 -11.52 -18.60
N MET A 134 -2.29 -10.64 -18.29
CA MET A 134 -2.02 -10.18 -16.94
C MET A 134 -1.67 -8.68 -16.98
N ALA A 135 -2.53 -7.88 -16.37
CA ALA A 135 -2.28 -6.44 -16.25
C ALA A 135 -0.97 -6.20 -15.49
N SER A 136 -0.14 -5.30 -16.01
CA SER A 136 1.15 -4.93 -15.42
C SER A 136 1.30 -3.43 -15.33
N LEU A 137 1.78 -2.95 -14.18
CA LEU A 137 2.18 -1.57 -13.94
C LEU A 137 3.69 -1.41 -13.96
N ASN A 138 4.12 -0.22 -14.35
CA ASN A 138 5.47 0.27 -14.15
C ASN A 138 5.43 1.70 -13.59
N THR A 139 6.59 2.23 -13.25
CA THR A 139 6.74 3.58 -12.69
C THR A 139 6.25 4.67 -13.65
N ASP A 140 6.46 4.49 -14.97
CA ASP A 140 6.05 5.47 -15.98
C ASP A 140 4.52 5.56 -16.11
N ILE A 141 3.84 4.42 -16.05
CA ILE A 141 2.36 4.39 -16.07
C ILE A 141 1.81 5.08 -14.81
N LEU A 142 2.31 4.69 -13.63
CA LEU A 142 1.85 5.29 -12.37
C LEU A 142 2.16 6.80 -12.30
N SER A 143 3.31 7.24 -12.81
CA SER A 143 3.69 8.66 -12.80
C SER A 143 2.72 9.56 -13.57
N ARG A 144 2.01 9.01 -14.57
CA ARG A 144 1.05 9.74 -15.42
C ARG A 144 -0.38 9.74 -14.89
N ILE A 145 -0.65 9.07 -13.78
CA ILE A 145 -1.99 9.07 -13.17
C ILE A 145 -2.32 10.48 -12.68
N GLN A 146 -3.51 10.95 -13.05
CA GLN A 146 -3.99 12.27 -12.69
C GLN A 146 -4.65 12.24 -11.32
N ILE A 147 -4.22 13.15 -10.46
CA ILE A 147 -4.70 13.32 -9.09
C ILE A 147 -5.28 14.73 -8.94
N VAL A 148 -6.47 14.84 -8.37
CA VAL A 148 -7.04 16.13 -7.98
C VAL A 148 -6.43 16.55 -6.65
N LEU A 149 -5.66 17.64 -6.67
CA LEU A 149 -4.89 18.12 -5.51
C LEU A 149 -5.45 19.47 -5.03
N PRO A 150 -6.27 19.51 -3.97
CA PRO A 150 -6.67 20.76 -3.31
C PRO A 150 -5.55 21.31 -2.43
N SER A 151 -5.77 22.45 -1.76
CA SER A 151 -4.83 22.99 -0.78
C SER A 151 -4.56 21.98 0.36
N LEU A 152 -3.39 22.04 0.96
CA LEU A 152 -3.00 21.14 2.07
C LEU A 152 -4.02 21.18 3.23
N GLU A 153 -4.58 22.35 3.52
CA GLU A 153 -5.62 22.49 4.54
C GLU A 153 -6.85 21.63 4.22
N ILE A 154 -7.30 21.66 2.96
CA ILE A 154 -8.44 20.83 2.51
C ILE A 154 -8.07 19.35 2.52
N GLN A 155 -6.85 18.99 2.10
CA GLN A 155 -6.37 17.60 2.16
C GLN A 155 -6.42 17.06 3.59
N ASN A 156 -5.93 17.83 4.57
CA ASN A 156 -5.90 17.43 5.97
C ASN A 156 -7.33 17.29 6.55
N ARG A 157 -8.24 18.20 6.20
CA ARG A 157 -9.65 18.10 6.63
C ARG A 157 -10.35 16.87 6.09
N ILE A 158 -10.12 16.55 4.81
CA ILE A 158 -10.70 15.34 4.19
C ILE A 158 -10.11 14.09 4.84
N GLU A 159 -8.80 14.06 5.02
CA GLU A 159 -8.09 12.93 5.64
C GLU A 159 -8.59 12.69 7.07
N GLU A 160 -8.65 13.72 7.92
CA GLU A 160 -9.14 13.63 9.29
C GLU A 160 -10.55 13.04 9.37
N LEU A 161 -11.46 13.46 8.49
CA LEU A 161 -12.81 12.93 8.43
C LEU A 161 -12.82 11.43 8.03
N LEU A 162 -12.05 11.07 7.01
CA LEU A 162 -12.00 9.70 6.49
C LEU A 162 -11.31 8.76 7.48
N SER A 163 -10.26 9.21 8.18
CA SER A 163 -9.57 8.44 9.22
C SER A 163 -10.49 8.07 10.37
N VAL A 164 -11.34 9.00 10.83
CA VAL A 164 -12.35 8.71 11.87
C VAL A 164 -13.33 7.61 11.41
N ILE A 165 -13.72 7.63 10.13
CA ILE A 165 -14.61 6.60 9.57
C ILE A 165 -13.89 5.25 9.48
N GLU A 166 -12.65 5.21 9.02
CA GLU A 166 -11.84 4.00 8.94
C GLU A 166 -11.59 3.38 10.31
N GLU A 167 -11.28 4.19 11.33
CA GLU A 167 -11.13 3.73 12.72
C GLU A 167 -12.42 3.08 13.25
N LYS A 168 -13.58 3.65 12.95
CA LYS A 168 -14.88 3.06 13.34
C LYS A 168 -15.15 1.75 12.61
N ILE A 169 -14.83 1.67 11.33
CA ILE A 169 -14.96 0.42 10.55
C ILE A 169 -14.07 -0.67 11.14
N ASP A 170 -12.81 -0.36 11.43
CA ASP A 170 -11.86 -1.31 12.02
C ASP A 170 -12.32 -1.77 13.43
N LEU A 171 -12.78 -0.83 14.27
CA LEU A 171 -13.32 -1.15 15.59
C LEU A 171 -14.53 -2.07 15.50
N ASN A 172 -15.48 -1.76 14.62
CA ASN A 172 -16.67 -2.58 14.41
C ASN A 172 -16.31 -3.99 13.88
N THR A 173 -15.39 -4.08 12.94
CA THR A 173 -14.91 -5.37 12.39
C THR A 173 -14.30 -6.24 13.49
N ARG A 174 -13.44 -5.65 14.33
CA ARG A 174 -12.86 -6.36 15.49
C ARG A 174 -13.90 -6.77 16.52
N LEU A 175 -14.91 -5.92 16.76
CA LEU A 175 -16.00 -6.24 17.67
C LEU A 175 -16.85 -7.40 17.14
N CYS A 176 -17.23 -7.39 15.87
CA CYS A 176 -17.95 -8.47 15.22
C CYS A 176 -17.20 -9.80 15.34
N ALA A 177 -15.90 -9.81 15.00
CA ALA A 177 -15.09 -11.02 15.11
C ALA A 177 -15.02 -11.57 16.56
N LYS A 178 -14.94 -10.69 17.57
CA LYS A 178 -15.00 -11.11 18.98
C LYS A 178 -16.36 -11.69 19.36
N LEU A 179 -17.45 -11.06 18.94
CA LEU A 179 -18.80 -11.55 19.23
C LEU A 179 -19.07 -12.90 18.56
N GLU A 180 -18.62 -13.08 17.33
CA GLU A 180 -18.69 -14.38 16.62
C GLU A 180 -17.91 -15.47 17.35
N ALA A 181 -16.68 -15.16 17.79
CA ALA A 181 -15.87 -16.10 18.58
C ALA A 181 -16.54 -16.46 19.91
N MET A 182 -17.13 -15.49 20.60
CA MET A 182 -17.88 -15.73 21.85
C MET A 182 -19.13 -16.58 21.60
N ALA A 183 -19.90 -16.28 20.55
CA ALA A 183 -21.08 -17.05 20.19
C ALA A 183 -20.71 -18.51 19.86
N LYS A 184 -19.62 -18.73 19.10
CA LYS A 184 -19.10 -20.05 18.82
C LYS A 184 -18.71 -20.81 20.10
N THR A 185 -17.98 -20.15 20.99
CA THR A 185 -17.58 -20.75 22.27
C THR A 185 -18.81 -21.18 23.10
N LEU A 186 -19.84 -20.34 23.18
CA LEU A 186 -21.08 -20.67 23.89
C LEU A 186 -21.79 -21.86 23.23
N TYR A 187 -21.85 -21.90 21.90
CA TYR A 187 -22.46 -23.01 21.16
C TYR A 187 -21.71 -24.33 21.35
N ASP A 188 -20.36 -24.29 21.36
CA ASP A 188 -19.52 -25.48 21.53
C ASP A 188 -19.56 -26.03 22.98
N TYR A 189 -20.04 -25.23 23.96
CA TYR A 189 -20.21 -25.65 25.36
C TYR A 189 -21.64 -26.21 25.69
N TRP A 190 -22.55 -26.11 24.74
CA TRP A 190 -23.93 -26.64 24.87
C TRP A 190 -24.10 -27.91 24.04
#